data_34eae0bab6ff41b389a7b312a26a072e
#
_entry.id   34eae0bab6ff41b389a7b312a26a072e
#
_cell.length_a   1.000
_cell.length_b   1.000
_cell.length_c   1.000
_cell.angle_alpha   90.00
_cell.angle_beta   90.00
_cell.angle_gamma   90.00
#
_symmetry.space_group_name_H-M   'P 1'
#
loop_
_entity.id
_entity.type
_entity.pdbx_description
1 polymer ?
#
loop_
_entity_poly.entity_id
_entity_poly.type
_entity_poly.pdbx_seq_one_letter_code
_entity_poly.pdbx_strand_id
1 'polypeptide(L)'
;MATCYIFAAGSFYGLTEYPSDGDFVIAADAGLKHCTEAWVAPDLILGDFDSLGEAPEGSNVLHLPVEKDDTDTIYAMRVGLERGYTDFVVYGGTGGNRADHTIANLQGLLFLSSHGAHCRMYGDGVVWSVLHNEKVFFPAGCGGTLSLFCMDGAARGVTIRGLKYELADAEIRSDFPIGVSNSFTGAAASIEVRDGMLIMIHDIFG
;
A
#
# COMPACT_ATOMS: atom_id res chain seq x y z
N MET A 1 -17.20 5.60 0.25
CA MET A 1 -16.31 6.32 1.19
C MET A 1 -15.28 6.97 0.30
N ALA A 2 -14.87 8.20 0.56
CA ALA A 2 -13.88 8.87 -0.29
C ALA A 2 -12.48 8.28 -0.03
N THR A 3 -11.70 8.11 -1.08
CA THR A 3 -10.37 7.50 -1.05
C THR A 3 -9.28 8.54 -1.26
N CYS A 4 -8.18 8.42 -0.54
CA CYS A 4 -6.97 9.20 -0.78
C CYS A 4 -6.02 8.40 -1.70
N TYR A 5 -5.82 8.90 -2.91
CA TYR A 5 -4.87 8.34 -3.87
C TYR A 5 -3.51 9.02 -3.73
N ILE A 6 -2.45 8.25 -3.61
CA ILE A 6 -1.08 8.76 -3.52
C ILE A 6 -0.27 8.17 -4.67
N PHE A 7 0.32 9.04 -5.47
CA PHE A 7 1.27 8.67 -6.51
C PHE A 7 2.68 8.96 -5.99
N ALA A 8 3.43 7.91 -5.69
CA ALA A 8 4.81 7.96 -5.22
C ALA A 8 5.81 7.80 -6.38
N ALA A 9 7.10 7.99 -6.12
CA ALA A 9 8.16 8.12 -7.13
C ALA A 9 8.72 6.80 -7.69
N GLY A 10 8.26 5.62 -7.22
CA GLY A 10 8.73 4.32 -7.69
C GLY A 10 8.20 3.95 -9.08
N SER A 11 8.17 2.67 -9.41
CA SER A 11 7.68 2.23 -10.72
C SER A 11 6.15 2.29 -10.81
N PHE A 12 5.65 2.73 -11.96
CA PHE A 12 4.21 2.81 -12.25
C PHE A 12 3.81 1.71 -13.22
N TYR A 13 2.78 0.96 -12.89
CA TYR A 13 2.30 -0.21 -13.66
C TYR A 13 0.88 -0.01 -14.20
N GLY A 14 0.44 1.26 -14.32
CA GLY A 14 -0.92 1.60 -14.69
C GLY A 14 -1.89 1.65 -13.50
N LEU A 15 -3.13 2.05 -13.76
CA LEU A 15 -4.16 2.14 -12.74
C LEU A 15 -5.01 0.86 -12.72
N THR A 16 -5.21 0.32 -11.53
CA THR A 16 -6.18 -0.75 -11.24
C THR A 16 -7.48 -0.15 -10.72
N GLU A 17 -7.39 0.86 -9.88
CA GLU A 17 -8.51 1.67 -9.38
C GLU A 17 -8.33 3.11 -9.86
N TYR A 18 -9.42 3.77 -10.28
CA TYR A 18 -9.40 5.13 -10.79
C TYR A 18 -10.02 6.07 -9.77
N PRO A 19 -9.40 7.25 -9.51
CA PRO A 19 -10.03 8.28 -8.71
C PRO A 19 -11.36 8.71 -9.30
N SER A 20 -12.32 8.99 -8.44
CA SER A 20 -13.67 9.45 -8.77
C SER A 20 -13.99 10.77 -8.07
N ASP A 21 -15.13 11.38 -8.38
CA ASP A 21 -15.57 12.60 -7.72
C ASP A 21 -15.65 12.43 -6.20
N GLY A 22 -14.97 13.31 -5.48
CA GLY A 22 -14.90 13.31 -4.02
C GLY A 22 -13.67 12.61 -3.44
N ASP A 23 -12.89 11.89 -4.26
CA ASP A 23 -11.59 11.38 -3.86
C ASP A 23 -10.54 12.49 -3.81
N PHE A 24 -9.42 12.25 -3.16
CA PHE A 24 -8.33 13.20 -3.02
C PHE A 24 -7.04 12.62 -3.58
N VAL A 25 -6.43 13.30 -4.53
CA VAL A 25 -5.25 12.83 -5.23
C VAL A 25 -4.02 13.62 -4.81
N ILE A 26 -2.99 12.93 -4.33
CA ILE A 26 -1.70 13.52 -3.95
C ILE A 26 -0.61 12.96 -4.87
N ALA A 27 0.16 13.84 -5.49
CA ALA A 27 1.39 13.48 -6.17
C ALA A 27 2.58 13.78 -5.25
N ALA A 28 3.34 12.74 -4.89
CA ALA A 28 4.54 12.85 -4.05
C ALA A 28 5.78 12.82 -4.93
N ASP A 29 6.52 13.93 -5.00
CA ASP A 29 7.74 14.12 -5.80
C ASP A 29 7.55 13.67 -7.27
N ALA A 30 8.38 12.76 -7.78
CA ALA A 30 8.30 12.24 -9.15
C ALA A 30 6.98 11.49 -9.47
N GLY A 31 6.13 11.20 -8.48
CA GLY A 31 4.78 10.68 -8.67
C GLY A 31 3.89 11.59 -9.55
N LEU A 32 4.24 12.87 -9.67
CA LEU A 32 3.59 13.79 -10.61
C LEU A 32 3.67 13.30 -12.07
N LYS A 33 4.77 12.63 -12.45
CA LYS A 33 4.91 12.03 -13.79
C LYS A 33 3.89 10.92 -14.01
N HIS A 34 3.62 10.13 -12.98
CA HIS A 34 2.63 9.04 -13.04
C HIS A 34 1.20 9.58 -13.13
N CYS A 35 0.89 10.66 -12.40
CA CYS A 35 -0.38 11.36 -12.55
C CYS A 35 -0.58 11.83 -13.99
N THR A 36 0.45 12.43 -14.60
CA THR A 36 0.42 12.90 -16.00
C THR A 36 0.22 11.74 -16.98
N GLU A 37 0.96 10.64 -16.81
CA GLU A 37 0.84 9.42 -17.63
C GLU A 37 -0.55 8.80 -17.52
N ALA A 38 -1.13 8.81 -16.31
CA ALA A 38 -2.46 8.26 -16.05
C ALA A 38 -3.61 9.21 -16.40
N TRP A 39 -3.35 10.44 -16.85
CA TRP A 39 -4.35 11.49 -17.10
C TRP A 39 -5.17 11.84 -15.84
N VAL A 40 -4.54 11.79 -14.68
CA VAL A 40 -5.13 12.13 -13.38
C VAL A 40 -4.60 13.50 -12.93
N ALA A 41 -5.49 14.43 -12.62
CA ALA A 41 -5.11 15.73 -12.07
C ALA A 41 -4.94 15.60 -10.55
N PRO A 42 -3.76 15.91 -9.96
CA PRO A 42 -3.58 15.90 -8.53
C PRO A 42 -4.20 17.13 -7.86
N ASP A 43 -4.87 16.92 -6.72
CA ASP A 43 -5.37 17.99 -5.85
C ASP A 43 -4.25 18.62 -5.04
N LEU A 44 -3.18 17.86 -4.74
CA LEU A 44 -1.99 18.31 -4.03
C LEU A 44 -0.75 17.70 -4.66
N ILE A 45 0.26 18.54 -4.88
CA ILE A 45 1.60 18.11 -5.30
C ILE A 45 2.55 18.47 -4.17
N LEU A 46 3.33 17.52 -3.67
CA LEU A 46 4.25 17.77 -2.56
C LEU A 46 5.60 17.07 -2.79
N GLY A 47 6.65 17.67 -2.29
CA GLY A 47 8.02 17.14 -2.40
C GLY A 47 9.07 18.22 -2.30
N ASP A 48 10.33 17.82 -2.35
CA ASP A 48 11.47 18.75 -2.51
C ASP A 48 11.83 18.97 -4.00
N PHE A 49 11.27 18.11 -4.88
CA PHE A 49 11.33 18.19 -6.35
C PHE A 49 12.76 18.12 -6.94
N ASP A 50 13.73 17.64 -6.17
CA ASP A 50 15.11 17.50 -6.63
C ASP A 50 15.24 16.52 -7.81
N SER A 51 14.33 15.56 -7.91
CA SER A 51 14.26 14.55 -8.97
C SER A 51 13.51 15.00 -10.24
N LEU A 52 12.85 16.16 -10.23
CA LEU A 52 12.00 16.62 -11.34
C LEU A 52 12.72 17.54 -12.34
N GLY A 53 13.83 18.14 -11.96
CA GLY A 53 14.58 19.09 -12.78
C GLY A 53 14.02 20.52 -12.71
N GLU A 54 12.71 20.71 -12.86
CA GLU A 54 12.00 21.96 -12.59
C GLU A 54 10.90 21.69 -11.55
N ALA A 55 10.88 22.50 -10.50
CA ALA A 55 9.83 22.41 -9.49
C ALA A 55 8.49 22.86 -10.10
N PRO A 56 7.39 22.13 -9.86
CA PRO A 56 6.08 22.56 -10.32
C PRO A 56 5.65 23.85 -9.62
N GLU A 57 4.91 24.70 -10.33
CA GLU A 57 4.32 25.92 -9.78
C GLU A 57 2.80 25.81 -9.73
N GLY A 58 2.20 26.36 -8.67
CA GLY A 58 0.74 26.39 -8.55
C GLY A 58 0.27 26.55 -7.11
N SER A 59 -1.01 26.83 -6.94
CA SER A 59 -1.63 26.99 -5.61
C SER A 59 -1.81 25.66 -4.87
N ASN A 60 -1.69 24.55 -5.57
CA ASN A 60 -1.77 23.19 -5.02
C ASN A 60 -0.39 22.52 -4.85
N VAL A 61 0.69 23.31 -4.89
CA VAL A 61 2.07 22.80 -4.71
C VAL A 61 2.55 23.13 -3.31
N LEU A 62 3.04 22.11 -2.61
CA LEU A 62 3.63 22.21 -1.28
C LEU A 62 5.11 21.80 -1.36
N HIS A 63 5.99 22.80 -1.28
CA HIS A 63 7.43 22.55 -1.21
C HIS A 63 7.82 22.07 0.18
N LEU A 64 8.42 20.89 0.24
CA LEU A 64 8.95 20.31 1.47
C LEU A 64 10.47 20.57 1.54
N PRO A 65 11.04 20.77 2.74
CA PRO A 65 12.48 20.84 2.89
C PRO A 65 13.12 19.50 2.54
N VAL A 66 14.35 19.55 1.99
CA VAL A 66 15.16 18.34 1.71
C VAL A 66 15.48 17.60 3.02
N GLU A 67 15.88 18.36 4.05
CA GLU A 67 16.14 17.81 5.39
C GLU A 67 14.82 17.73 6.16
N LYS A 68 14.26 16.51 6.26
CA LYS A 68 13.05 16.19 7.00
C LYS A 68 13.09 14.73 7.48
N ASP A 69 12.32 14.43 8.51
CA ASP A 69 12.27 13.08 9.10
C ASP A 69 11.40 12.10 8.27
N ASP A 70 10.48 12.62 7.46
CA ASP A 70 9.54 11.83 6.66
C ASP A 70 9.99 11.73 5.19
N THR A 71 9.72 10.62 4.52
CA THR A 71 9.72 10.58 3.06
C THR A 71 8.49 11.31 2.51
N ASP A 72 8.54 11.79 1.26
CA ASP A 72 7.41 12.49 0.64
C ASP A 72 6.13 11.64 0.63
N THR A 73 6.29 10.31 0.41
CA THR A 73 5.14 9.38 0.46
C THR A 73 4.54 9.28 1.87
N ILE A 74 5.36 9.20 2.92
CA ILE A 74 4.87 9.19 4.31
C ILE A 74 4.20 10.51 4.65
N TYR A 75 4.78 11.63 4.21
CA TYR A 75 4.16 12.93 4.40
C TYR A 75 2.79 13.02 3.70
N ALA A 76 2.67 12.49 2.47
CA ALA A 76 1.38 12.40 1.77
C ALA A 76 0.35 11.56 2.55
N MET A 77 0.77 10.43 3.13
CA MET A 77 -0.10 9.59 3.98
C MET A 77 -0.60 10.36 5.21
N ARG A 78 0.26 11.13 5.87
CA ARG A 78 -0.11 11.98 7.01
C ARG A 78 -1.12 13.05 6.61
N VAL A 79 -0.89 13.74 5.49
CA VAL A 79 -1.85 14.73 4.96
C VAL A 79 -3.22 14.11 4.71
N GLY A 80 -3.27 12.90 4.15
CA GLY A 80 -4.53 12.17 3.95
C GLY A 80 -5.24 11.87 5.27
N LEU A 81 -4.51 11.35 6.27
CA LEU A 81 -5.05 11.09 7.62
C LEU A 81 -5.56 12.37 8.31
N GLU A 82 -4.79 13.46 8.27
CA GLU A 82 -5.17 14.76 8.83
C GLU A 82 -6.44 15.34 8.18
N ARG A 83 -6.70 15.00 6.93
CA ARG A 83 -7.93 15.33 6.20
C ARG A 83 -9.09 14.39 6.50
N GLY A 84 -8.86 13.35 7.31
CA GLY A 84 -9.89 12.39 7.74
C GLY A 84 -10.12 11.22 6.79
N TYR A 85 -9.23 10.99 5.81
CA TYR A 85 -9.31 9.81 4.96
C TYR A 85 -8.90 8.56 5.76
N THR A 86 -9.65 7.48 5.55
CA THR A 86 -9.40 6.16 6.14
C THR A 86 -9.25 5.06 5.11
N ASP A 87 -9.37 5.39 3.82
CA ASP A 87 -9.12 4.49 2.71
C ASP A 87 -8.07 5.11 1.78
N PHE A 88 -7.02 4.35 1.48
CA PHE A 88 -5.87 4.81 0.71
C PHE A 88 -5.56 3.87 -0.44
N VAL A 89 -5.16 4.45 -1.56
CA VAL A 89 -4.58 3.75 -2.70
C VAL A 89 -3.23 4.36 -3.02
N VAL A 90 -2.19 3.54 -3.13
CA VAL A 90 -0.83 4.00 -3.45
C VAL A 90 -0.36 3.37 -4.75
N TYR A 91 0.07 4.21 -5.68
CA TYR A 91 0.78 3.84 -6.90
C TYR A 91 2.22 4.32 -6.84
N GLY A 92 3.15 3.63 -7.52
CA GLY A 92 4.56 3.98 -7.48
C GLY A 92 5.22 3.76 -6.12
N GLY A 93 4.62 2.93 -5.25
CA GLY A 93 5.18 2.62 -3.93
C GLY A 93 6.30 1.58 -3.95
N THR A 94 6.47 0.86 -5.05
CA THR A 94 7.46 -0.21 -5.22
C THR A 94 8.29 -0.01 -6.49
N GLY A 95 9.37 -0.77 -6.62
CA GLY A 95 10.25 -0.71 -7.80
C GLY A 95 11.13 0.54 -7.85
N GLY A 96 11.72 0.78 -9.04
CA GLY A 96 12.71 1.86 -9.21
C GLY A 96 14.07 1.51 -8.62
N ASN A 97 14.95 2.51 -8.52
CA ASN A 97 16.34 2.33 -8.08
C ASN A 97 16.53 2.46 -6.56
N ARG A 98 15.48 2.74 -5.81
CA ARG A 98 15.49 3.03 -4.38
C ARG A 98 14.78 1.95 -3.58
N ALA A 99 15.49 0.84 -3.33
CA ALA A 99 14.95 -0.25 -2.50
C ALA A 99 14.59 0.20 -1.06
N ASP A 100 15.34 1.17 -0.52
CA ASP A 100 15.07 1.81 0.76
C ASP A 100 13.70 2.50 0.80
N HIS A 101 13.29 3.18 -0.28
CA HIS A 101 11.94 3.77 -0.39
C HIS A 101 10.84 2.70 -0.44
N THR A 102 11.08 1.55 -1.09
CA THR A 102 10.14 0.43 -1.03
C THR A 102 9.92 -0.04 0.41
N ILE A 103 11.01 -0.21 1.18
CA ILE A 103 10.91 -0.59 2.60
C ILE A 103 10.17 0.49 3.41
N ALA A 104 10.51 1.77 3.22
CA ALA A 104 9.82 2.87 3.88
C ALA A 104 8.33 2.90 3.55
N ASN A 105 7.93 2.65 2.30
CA ASN A 105 6.53 2.58 1.89
C ASN A 105 5.79 1.39 2.54
N LEU A 106 6.46 0.24 2.73
CA LEU A 106 5.88 -0.88 3.51
C LEU A 106 5.66 -0.48 4.98
N GLN A 107 6.59 0.26 5.58
CA GLN A 107 6.38 0.83 6.91
C GLN A 107 5.22 1.84 6.91
N GLY A 108 5.04 2.59 5.82
CA GLY A 108 3.91 3.48 5.62
C GLY A 108 2.56 2.76 5.61
N LEU A 109 2.46 1.55 5.03
CA LEU A 109 1.25 0.74 5.11
C LEU A 109 0.92 0.37 6.57
N LEU A 110 1.94 -0.03 7.35
CA LEU A 110 1.77 -0.34 8.77
C LEU A 110 1.37 0.91 9.56
N PHE A 111 1.97 2.06 9.25
CA PHE A 111 1.63 3.35 9.84
C PHE A 111 0.16 3.71 9.60
N LEU A 112 -0.33 3.63 8.37
CA LEU A 112 -1.74 3.85 8.05
C LEU A 112 -2.65 2.90 8.83
N SER A 113 -2.32 1.61 8.85
CA SER A 113 -3.09 0.60 9.55
C SER A 113 -3.14 0.83 11.06
N SER A 114 -2.03 1.26 11.68
CA SER A 114 -1.99 1.61 13.11
C SER A 114 -2.86 2.83 13.47
N HIS A 115 -3.20 3.67 12.47
CA HIS A 115 -4.11 4.81 12.59
C HIS A 115 -5.55 4.48 12.17
N GLY A 116 -5.87 3.18 11.98
CA GLY A 116 -7.21 2.72 11.64
C GLY A 116 -7.59 2.94 10.17
N ALA A 117 -6.62 3.16 9.31
CA ALA A 117 -6.84 3.31 7.87
C ALA A 117 -6.47 2.01 7.11
N HIS A 118 -7.20 1.76 6.02
CA HIS A 118 -6.88 0.70 5.06
C HIS A 118 -6.09 1.26 3.89
N CYS A 119 -5.13 0.49 3.39
CA CYS A 119 -4.36 0.88 2.22
C CYS A 119 -4.18 -0.29 1.26
N ARG A 120 -4.36 -0.01 -0.03
CA ARG A 120 -3.99 -0.87 -1.15
C ARG A 120 -2.83 -0.19 -1.90
N MET A 121 -1.67 -0.82 -1.91
CA MET A 121 -0.53 -0.35 -2.70
C MET A 121 -0.35 -1.29 -3.89
N TYR A 122 -0.46 -0.75 -5.10
CA TYR A 122 -0.37 -1.51 -6.34
C TYR A 122 1.07 -1.56 -6.87
N GLY A 123 1.53 -2.78 -7.19
CA GLY A 123 2.82 -3.09 -7.80
C GLY A 123 2.66 -3.79 -9.14
N ASP A 124 3.70 -4.46 -9.61
CA ASP A 124 3.70 -5.22 -10.86
C ASP A 124 2.83 -6.48 -10.74
N GLY A 125 1.57 -6.39 -11.15
CA GLY A 125 0.60 -7.47 -11.09
C GLY A 125 0.15 -7.88 -9.69
N VAL A 126 0.56 -7.17 -8.64
CA VAL A 126 0.25 -7.50 -7.25
C VAL A 126 -0.32 -6.31 -6.48
N VAL A 127 -1.09 -6.61 -5.44
CA VAL A 127 -1.55 -5.63 -4.46
C VAL A 127 -0.99 -5.98 -3.07
N TRP A 128 -0.55 -4.94 -2.38
CA TRP A 128 -0.04 -4.98 -1.01
C TRP A 128 -1.06 -4.33 -0.09
N SER A 129 -1.36 -4.97 1.01
CA SER A 129 -2.24 -4.44 2.05
C SER A 129 -1.79 -4.89 3.43
N VAL A 130 -2.43 -4.39 4.49
CA VAL A 130 -2.16 -4.82 5.86
C VAL A 130 -3.43 -5.42 6.45
N LEU A 131 -3.29 -6.58 7.08
CA LEU A 131 -4.29 -7.16 7.96
C LEU A 131 -3.92 -6.82 9.39
N HIS A 132 -4.81 -6.16 10.12
CA HIS A 132 -4.59 -5.71 11.49
C HIS A 132 -5.75 -6.12 12.40
N ASN A 133 -5.57 -7.19 13.16
CA ASN A 133 -6.58 -7.71 14.08
C ASN A 133 -7.94 -7.97 13.39
N GLU A 134 -7.92 -8.50 12.20
CA GLU A 134 -9.10 -8.64 11.36
C GLU A 134 -9.14 -9.97 10.62
N LYS A 135 -10.25 -10.21 9.95
CA LYS A 135 -10.47 -11.34 9.07
C LYS A 135 -10.93 -10.86 7.69
N VAL A 136 -10.25 -11.36 6.66
CA VAL A 136 -10.62 -11.12 5.26
C VAL A 136 -11.10 -12.39 4.60
N PHE A 137 -11.94 -12.23 3.58
CA PHE A 137 -12.53 -13.31 2.81
C PHE A 137 -12.25 -13.11 1.33
N PHE A 138 -11.97 -14.21 0.65
CA PHE A 138 -11.82 -14.28 -0.78
C PHE A 138 -12.91 -15.20 -1.35
N PRO A 139 -13.67 -14.76 -2.37
CA PRO A 139 -14.69 -15.61 -2.99
C PRO A 139 -14.06 -16.82 -3.71
N ALA A 140 -14.86 -17.82 -4.00
CA ALA A 140 -14.42 -18.89 -4.89
C ALA A 140 -14.14 -18.35 -6.29
N GLY A 141 -13.16 -18.96 -6.97
CA GLY A 141 -12.68 -18.53 -8.29
C GLY A 141 -11.41 -17.66 -8.26
N CYS A 142 -10.98 -17.16 -7.08
CA CYS A 142 -9.68 -16.52 -6.96
C CYS A 142 -8.55 -17.50 -7.31
N GLY A 143 -7.55 -17.01 -8.02
CA GLY A 143 -6.35 -17.77 -8.42
C GLY A 143 -5.08 -16.99 -8.10
N GLY A 144 -3.93 -17.59 -8.44
CA GLY A 144 -2.62 -16.97 -8.23
C GLY A 144 -2.05 -17.23 -6.83
N THR A 145 -1.15 -16.35 -6.42
CA THR A 145 -0.37 -16.47 -5.19
C THR A 145 -0.81 -15.48 -4.12
N LEU A 146 -0.50 -15.82 -2.87
CA LEU A 146 -0.67 -14.94 -1.72
C LEU A 146 0.48 -15.15 -0.75
N SER A 147 1.07 -14.08 -0.25
CA SER A 147 2.13 -14.10 0.75
C SER A 147 1.79 -13.23 1.94
N LEU A 148 2.21 -13.66 3.13
CA LEU A 148 2.03 -12.94 4.38
C LEU A 148 3.39 -12.71 5.04
N PHE A 149 3.63 -11.47 5.49
CA PHE A 149 4.84 -11.09 6.20
C PHE A 149 4.49 -10.35 7.49
N CYS A 150 5.07 -10.78 8.60
CA CYS A 150 5.10 -9.98 9.82
C CYS A 150 6.32 -9.06 9.77
N MET A 151 6.15 -7.78 10.04
CA MET A 151 7.25 -6.81 10.12
C MET A 151 7.45 -6.21 11.51
N ASP A 152 6.54 -6.48 12.43
CA ASP A 152 6.60 -5.99 13.81
C ASP A 152 6.48 -7.17 14.81
N GLY A 153 7.63 -7.75 15.13
CA GLY A 153 7.74 -8.82 16.14
C GLY A 153 7.02 -10.10 15.74
N ALA A 154 5.75 -10.24 16.06
CA ALA A 154 4.95 -11.42 15.76
C ALA A 154 3.45 -11.12 15.63
N ALA A 155 2.80 -11.72 14.64
CA ALA A 155 1.35 -11.79 14.53
C ALA A 155 0.85 -13.15 15.06
N ARG A 156 -0.18 -13.12 15.91
CA ARG A 156 -0.69 -14.30 16.62
C ARG A 156 -2.13 -14.61 16.26
N GLY A 157 -2.50 -15.88 16.46
CA GLY A 157 -3.83 -16.34 16.12
C GLY A 157 -4.10 -16.33 14.63
N VAL A 158 -3.04 -16.53 13.83
CA VAL A 158 -3.15 -16.54 12.37
C VAL A 158 -3.81 -17.83 11.94
N THR A 159 -4.96 -17.68 11.27
CA THR A 159 -5.73 -18.81 10.73
C THR A 159 -5.96 -18.59 9.24
N ILE A 160 -5.53 -19.57 8.43
CA ILE A 160 -5.70 -19.57 6.98
C ILE A 160 -6.59 -20.74 6.59
N ARG A 161 -7.63 -20.52 5.80
CA ARG A 161 -8.54 -21.55 5.27
C ARG A 161 -8.74 -21.38 3.77
N GLY A 162 -8.87 -22.48 3.05
CA GLY A 162 -9.16 -22.52 1.61
C GLY A 162 -7.99 -22.18 0.69
N LEU A 163 -6.81 -21.90 1.24
CA LEU A 163 -5.56 -21.81 0.50
C LEU A 163 -4.83 -23.16 0.51
N LYS A 164 -3.84 -23.31 -0.35
CA LYS A 164 -3.04 -24.56 -0.47
C LYS A 164 -2.37 -24.95 0.85
N TYR A 165 -1.83 -23.97 1.57
CA TYR A 165 -1.21 -24.16 2.87
C TYR A 165 -2.06 -23.48 3.94
N GLU A 166 -2.78 -24.29 4.71
CA GLU A 166 -3.62 -23.79 5.80
C GLU A 166 -2.83 -23.66 7.10
N LEU A 167 -3.24 -22.71 7.91
CA LEU A 167 -2.76 -22.53 9.28
C LEU A 167 -3.94 -22.54 10.25
N ALA A 168 -3.69 -22.96 11.48
CA ALA A 168 -4.67 -22.93 12.55
C ALA A 168 -4.04 -22.34 13.81
N ASP A 169 -4.49 -21.16 14.21
CA ASP A 169 -4.05 -20.49 15.44
C ASP A 169 -2.51 -20.36 15.54
N ALA A 170 -1.86 -20.08 14.42
CA ALA A 170 -0.40 -20.04 14.31
C ALA A 170 0.16 -18.66 14.71
N GLU A 171 1.47 -18.63 14.95
CA GLU A 171 2.27 -17.41 15.08
C GLU A 171 3.12 -17.23 13.82
N ILE A 172 3.07 -16.03 13.21
CA ILE A 172 3.98 -15.63 12.13
C ILE A 172 4.90 -14.55 12.69
N ARG A 173 6.20 -14.82 12.64
CA ARG A 173 7.24 -13.96 13.20
C ARG A 173 7.96 -13.17 12.13
N SER A 174 8.49 -12.00 12.51
CA SER A 174 9.24 -11.11 11.59
C SER A 174 10.61 -11.68 11.19
N ASP A 175 11.14 -12.66 11.93
CA ASP A 175 12.44 -13.27 11.69
C ASP A 175 12.37 -14.57 10.86
N PHE A 176 11.15 -15.02 10.46
CA PHE A 176 10.98 -16.26 9.71
C PHE A 176 9.82 -16.20 8.71
N PRO A 177 10.06 -16.35 7.38
CA PRO A 177 9.08 -16.09 6.32
C PRO A 177 8.17 -17.31 6.04
N ILE A 178 7.48 -17.84 7.05
CA ILE A 178 6.58 -19.00 6.91
C ILE A 178 5.36 -18.75 6.03
N GLY A 179 4.95 -17.49 5.87
CA GLY A 179 3.74 -17.09 5.14
C GLY A 179 3.93 -16.90 3.64
N VAL A 180 5.11 -17.20 3.08
CA VAL A 180 5.44 -16.86 1.70
C VAL A 180 4.96 -17.93 0.71
N SER A 181 4.49 -17.47 -0.47
CA SER A 181 4.15 -18.33 -1.63
C SER A 181 3.04 -19.35 -1.36
N ASN A 182 2.02 -18.96 -0.62
CA ASN A 182 0.76 -19.69 -0.59
C ASN A 182 0.01 -19.49 -1.93
N SER A 183 -1.00 -20.29 -2.19
CA SER A 183 -1.74 -20.27 -3.45
C SER A 183 -3.24 -20.42 -3.21
N PHE A 184 -4.04 -19.71 -4.01
CA PHE A 184 -5.47 -19.95 -4.08
C PHE A 184 -5.73 -21.32 -4.75
N THR A 185 -6.75 -22.02 -4.26
CA THR A 185 -7.15 -23.35 -4.76
C THR A 185 -8.35 -23.29 -5.69
N GLY A 186 -8.91 -22.07 -5.90
CA GLY A 186 -10.20 -21.86 -6.55
C GLY A 186 -11.39 -22.02 -5.60
N ALA A 187 -11.20 -22.52 -4.37
CA ALA A 187 -12.20 -22.48 -3.32
C ALA A 187 -12.28 -21.09 -2.66
N ALA A 188 -13.39 -20.84 -1.96
CA ALA A 188 -13.45 -19.67 -1.08
C ALA A 188 -12.39 -19.77 0.03
N ALA A 189 -11.71 -18.65 0.31
CA ALA A 189 -10.63 -18.63 1.28
C ALA A 189 -10.86 -17.54 2.35
N SER A 190 -10.19 -17.71 3.50
CA SER A 190 -10.15 -16.67 4.52
C SER A 190 -8.82 -16.65 5.24
N ILE A 191 -8.43 -15.44 5.66
CA ILE A 191 -7.25 -15.20 6.49
C ILE A 191 -7.70 -14.37 7.68
N GLU A 192 -7.32 -14.79 8.87
CA GLU A 192 -7.63 -14.13 10.13
C GLU A 192 -6.34 -13.90 10.92
N VAL A 193 -6.21 -12.70 11.47
CA VAL A 193 -5.16 -12.31 12.43
C VAL A 193 -5.86 -11.80 13.67
N ARG A 194 -5.66 -12.45 14.84
CA ARG A 194 -6.30 -12.02 16.10
C ARG A 194 -5.51 -10.96 16.84
N ASP A 195 -4.19 -11.00 16.74
CA ASP A 195 -3.30 -10.07 17.45
C ASP A 195 -2.07 -9.76 16.59
N GLY A 196 -1.91 -8.48 16.22
CA GLY A 196 -0.80 -7.98 15.44
C GLY A 196 -1.15 -7.64 14.00
N MET A 197 -0.12 -7.36 13.20
CA MET A 197 -0.22 -6.93 11.81
C MET A 197 0.53 -7.86 10.87
N LEU A 198 -0.07 -8.15 9.72
CA LEU A 198 0.59 -8.83 8.60
C LEU A 198 0.47 -8.00 7.34
N ILE A 199 1.58 -7.77 6.65
CA ILE A 199 1.55 -7.35 5.25
C ILE A 199 1.08 -8.55 4.44
N MET A 200 0.05 -8.36 3.65
CA MET A 200 -0.48 -9.30 2.69
C MET A 200 -0.16 -8.82 1.28
N ILE A 201 0.37 -9.73 0.46
CA ILE A 201 0.66 -9.50 -0.95
C ILE A 201 -0.06 -10.59 -1.73
N HIS A 202 -0.88 -10.21 -2.69
CA HIS A 202 -1.48 -11.20 -3.59
C HIS A 202 -1.58 -10.68 -5.01
N ASP A 203 -1.72 -11.60 -5.96
CA ASP A 203 -1.94 -11.26 -7.36
C ASP A 203 -3.23 -10.47 -7.51
N ILE A 204 -3.25 -9.50 -8.44
CA ILE A 204 -4.46 -8.76 -8.79
C ILE A 204 -5.39 -9.73 -9.51
N PHE A 205 -6.60 -9.88 -9.01
CA PHE A 205 -7.62 -10.72 -9.64
C PHE A 205 -8.19 -10.00 -10.86
N GLY A 206 -8.19 -10.69 -12.00
CA GLY A 206 -8.80 -10.24 -13.25
C GLY A 206 -10.30 -10.49 -13.28
#